data_786c9af9a9f2e387b040dad0e5df44e6
#
_entry.id   786c9af9a9f2e387b040dad0e5df44e6
#
_cell.length_a   1.000
_cell.length_b   1.000
_cell.length_c   1.000
_cell.angle_alpha   90.00
_cell.angle_beta   90.00
_cell.angle_gamma   90.00
#
_symmetry.space_group_name_H-M   'P 1'
#
loop_
_entity.id
_entity.type
_entity.pdbx_description
1 polymer ?
#
loop_
_entity_poly.entity_id
_entity_poly.type
_entity_poly.pdbx_seq_one_letter_code
_entity_poly.pdbx_strand_id
1 'polypeptide(L)'
;MSNYVKTKLKAIYKKIIINLFNLIYIRPTKKIKNKDDSEKVYNLKIDKNRYRIFEFRNGRIYTDSNDTTAYISENNYISEASLQYKKFDSINSRNQRTLDNEVLKIGTPKFKKKINGSILSLISGGASRDNFTHWFTDVIPRIKIYQQKFSLKTITKFYVPSIKHKFQLESLSYLGIKKKDIITSEKYKHIEAKKIFATTHPCYHKPSKVQSWSLMYLKKIYIKKNTQKKYQKIFIDRDQLRLLDLNDLEKYAGYRVLMNENEIRDYLSSIGFVIVKPENFSFSEQVQIFSSANYVVGLYGAAMMMLTFCKQKTKVLEIKPIKAGDEFKNISKLSKLKHKQIILK
;
A
#
# COMPACT_ATOMS: atom_id res chain seq x y z
N MET A 1 -38.81 8.42 7.47
CA MET A 1 -38.19 7.45 8.40
C MET A 1 -36.96 8.13 9.02
N SER A 2 -36.92 8.32 10.34
CA SER A 2 -35.88 9.10 10.99
C SER A 2 -34.50 8.40 10.86
N ASN A 3 -33.41 9.19 10.83
CA ASN A 3 -32.04 8.66 10.76
C ASN A 3 -31.74 7.66 11.89
N TYR A 4 -32.37 7.84 13.04
CA TYR A 4 -32.28 6.93 14.20
C TYR A 4 -32.84 5.54 13.88
N VAL A 5 -34.02 5.45 13.27
CA VAL A 5 -34.67 4.16 12.92
C VAL A 5 -33.83 3.42 11.88
N LYS A 6 -33.30 4.12 10.85
CA LYS A 6 -32.40 3.54 9.84
C LYS A 6 -31.12 2.97 10.48
N THR A 7 -30.55 3.66 11.45
CA THR A 7 -29.34 3.21 12.16
C THR A 7 -29.60 1.96 13.00
N LYS A 8 -30.72 1.92 13.74
CA LYS A 8 -31.13 0.74 14.51
C LYS A 8 -31.38 -0.49 13.63
N LEU A 9 -32.10 -0.31 12.51
CA LEU A 9 -32.35 -1.40 11.57
C LEU A 9 -31.07 -1.95 10.95
N LYS A 10 -30.12 -1.07 10.59
CA LYS A 10 -28.79 -1.50 10.11
C LYS A 10 -28.03 -2.33 11.16
N ALA A 11 -28.09 -1.93 12.43
CA ALA A 11 -27.41 -2.66 13.51
C ALA A 11 -28.03 -4.05 13.73
N ILE A 12 -29.36 -4.15 13.73
CA ILE A 12 -30.07 -5.44 13.84
C ILE A 12 -29.73 -6.34 12.66
N TYR A 13 -29.84 -5.83 11.44
CA TYR A 13 -29.48 -6.57 10.22
C TYR A 13 -28.04 -7.08 10.28
N LYS A 14 -27.08 -6.21 10.67
CA LYS A 14 -25.67 -6.60 10.82
C LYS A 14 -25.51 -7.74 11.83
N LYS A 15 -26.23 -7.71 12.96
CA LYS A 15 -26.19 -8.74 14.00
C LYS A 15 -26.74 -10.09 13.48
N ILE A 16 -27.86 -10.06 12.74
CA ILE A 16 -28.44 -11.25 12.11
C ILE A 16 -27.44 -11.89 11.12
N ILE A 17 -26.85 -11.08 10.25
CA ILE A 17 -25.85 -11.56 9.27
C ILE A 17 -24.64 -12.17 9.97
N ILE A 18 -24.11 -11.53 11.01
CA ILE A 18 -22.99 -12.05 11.79
C ILE A 18 -23.34 -13.42 12.39
N ASN A 19 -24.51 -13.55 13.01
CA ASN A 19 -24.95 -14.80 13.62
C ASN A 19 -25.12 -15.91 12.57
N LEU A 20 -25.74 -15.62 11.43
CA LEU A 20 -25.91 -16.56 10.33
C LEU A 20 -24.54 -17.06 9.81
N PHE A 21 -23.60 -16.16 9.58
CA PHE A 21 -22.27 -16.56 9.11
C PHE A 21 -21.46 -17.30 10.17
N ASN A 22 -21.68 -17.07 11.45
CA ASN A 22 -21.05 -17.84 12.52
C ASN A 22 -21.61 -19.27 12.65
N LEU A 23 -22.81 -19.53 12.14
CA LEU A 23 -23.33 -20.90 11.98
C LEU A 23 -22.66 -21.61 10.79
N ILE A 24 -22.39 -20.88 9.70
CA ILE A 24 -21.75 -21.43 8.50
C ILE A 24 -20.23 -21.60 8.67
N TYR A 25 -19.59 -20.64 9.31
CA TYR A 25 -18.14 -20.61 9.49
C TYR A 25 -17.81 -20.43 10.97
N ILE A 26 -17.13 -21.42 11.55
CA ILE A 26 -16.68 -21.36 12.94
C ILE A 26 -15.87 -20.08 13.17
N ARG A 27 -16.24 -19.34 14.23
CA ARG A 27 -15.54 -18.11 14.62
C ARG A 27 -14.11 -18.43 14.98
N PRO A 28 -13.14 -17.68 14.44
CA PRO A 28 -11.73 -17.89 14.79
C PRO A 28 -11.48 -17.63 16.28
N THR A 29 -10.59 -18.41 16.86
CA THR A 29 -10.09 -18.24 18.22
C THR A 29 -8.63 -17.80 18.22
N LYS A 30 -8.15 -17.23 19.32
CA LYS A 30 -6.70 -16.98 19.48
C LYS A 30 -5.97 -18.31 19.54
N LYS A 31 -4.87 -18.45 18.80
CA LYS A 31 -4.04 -19.66 18.86
C LYS A 31 -3.49 -19.86 20.27
N ILE A 32 -3.85 -20.95 20.90
CA ILE A 32 -3.14 -21.47 22.07
C ILE A 32 -1.85 -22.10 21.54
N LYS A 33 -0.70 -21.76 22.12
CA LYS A 33 0.66 -22.13 21.67
C LYS A 33 0.89 -23.65 21.59
N ASN A 34 0.25 -24.36 20.67
CA ASN A 34 0.58 -25.74 20.37
C ASN A 34 1.14 -25.84 18.95
N LYS A 35 2.19 -26.64 18.79
CA LYS A 35 2.82 -26.95 17.50
C LYS A 35 1.80 -27.68 16.61
N ASP A 36 1.22 -26.94 15.67
CA ASP A 36 0.40 -27.51 14.61
C ASP A 36 1.19 -27.55 13.30
N ASP A 37 1.17 -28.67 12.62
CA ASP A 37 1.78 -28.85 11.29
C ASP A 37 1.10 -28.03 10.18
N SER A 38 -0.02 -27.39 10.49
CA SER A 38 -0.78 -26.56 9.56
C SER A 38 -0.12 -25.21 9.22
N GLU A 39 0.84 -24.80 10.05
CA GLU A 39 1.55 -23.52 9.91
C GLU A 39 3.05 -23.70 9.91
N LYS A 40 3.73 -23.14 8.91
CA LYS A 40 5.19 -23.03 8.88
C LYS A 40 5.62 -21.58 8.85
N VAL A 41 6.61 -21.24 9.66
CA VAL A 41 7.18 -19.90 9.74
C VAL A 41 8.64 -19.95 9.32
N TYR A 42 8.99 -19.17 8.30
CA TYR A 42 10.37 -19.05 7.81
C TYR A 42 10.93 -17.70 8.24
N ASN A 43 11.93 -17.74 9.12
CA ASN A 43 12.66 -16.55 9.57
C ASN A 43 13.71 -16.17 8.52
N LEU A 44 13.75 -14.89 8.19
CA LEU A 44 14.62 -14.34 7.16
C LEU A 44 15.32 -13.08 7.67
N LYS A 45 16.47 -12.78 7.08
CA LYS A 45 17.17 -11.52 7.28
C LYS A 45 17.41 -10.87 5.92
N ILE A 46 16.99 -9.62 5.78
CA ILE A 46 17.29 -8.78 4.61
C ILE A 46 17.98 -7.55 5.17
N ASP A 47 19.25 -7.34 4.78
CA ASP A 47 20.14 -6.39 5.41
C ASP A 47 20.19 -6.63 6.93
N LYS A 48 19.89 -5.58 7.74
CA LYS A 48 19.87 -5.64 9.20
C LYS A 48 18.52 -6.06 9.80
N ASN A 49 17.50 -6.22 8.97
CA ASN A 49 16.11 -6.39 9.41
C ASN A 49 15.67 -7.85 9.36
N ARG A 50 14.84 -8.24 10.31
CA ARG A 50 14.25 -9.57 10.39
C ARG A 50 12.87 -9.56 9.75
N TYR A 51 12.62 -10.54 8.89
CA TYR A 51 11.32 -10.75 8.23
C TYR A 51 10.89 -12.20 8.40
N ARG A 52 9.62 -12.45 8.18
CA ARG A 52 9.05 -13.79 8.22
C ARG A 52 8.15 -14.03 7.02
N ILE A 53 8.18 -15.28 6.53
CA ILE A 53 7.16 -15.81 5.64
C ILE A 53 6.36 -16.81 6.45
N PHE A 54 5.05 -16.68 6.39
CA PHE A 54 4.08 -17.61 6.97
C PHE A 54 3.50 -18.45 5.85
N GLU A 55 3.46 -19.76 6.02
CA GLU A 55 2.82 -20.71 5.13
C GLU A 55 1.69 -21.39 5.91
N PHE A 56 0.46 -21.27 5.41
CA PHE A 56 -0.74 -21.87 5.99
C PHE A 56 -1.28 -22.92 5.03
N ARG A 57 -1.54 -24.12 5.53
CA ARG A 57 -2.25 -25.18 4.80
C ARG A 57 -3.74 -25.06 5.07
N ASN A 58 -4.57 -25.18 4.01
CA ASN A 58 -6.03 -25.04 4.08
C ASN A 58 -6.47 -23.80 4.86
N GLY A 59 -5.69 -22.73 4.68
CA GLY A 59 -5.88 -21.48 5.39
C GLY A 59 -6.96 -20.58 4.78
N ARG A 60 -7.38 -19.59 5.56
CA ARG A 60 -8.31 -18.56 5.15
C ARG A 60 -7.71 -17.17 5.31
N ILE A 61 -8.09 -16.27 4.42
CA ILE A 61 -7.83 -14.83 4.59
C ILE A 61 -9.17 -14.13 4.61
N TYR A 62 -9.36 -13.30 5.62
CA TYR A 62 -10.51 -12.42 5.73
C TYR A 62 -10.07 -10.98 5.83
N THR A 63 -10.70 -10.11 5.06
CA THR A 63 -10.51 -8.67 5.16
C THR A 63 -11.85 -7.97 4.99
N ASP A 64 -12.17 -7.06 5.89
CA ASP A 64 -13.41 -6.28 5.81
C ASP A 64 -13.16 -4.91 5.19
N SER A 65 -12.01 -4.36 5.49
CA SER A 65 -11.57 -3.05 5.00
C SER A 65 -10.07 -3.07 4.70
N ASN A 66 -9.54 -1.94 4.26
CA ASN A 66 -8.11 -1.75 4.09
C ASN A 66 -7.33 -1.84 5.41
N ASP A 67 -8.01 -1.63 6.54
CA ASP A 67 -7.39 -1.53 7.86
C ASP A 67 -7.38 -2.86 8.61
N THR A 68 -8.05 -3.89 8.07
CA THR A 68 -8.24 -5.18 8.73
C THR A 68 -7.91 -6.32 7.79
N THR A 69 -6.98 -7.18 8.19
CA THR A 69 -6.67 -8.42 7.50
C THR A 69 -6.41 -9.51 8.53
N ALA A 70 -7.15 -10.61 8.46
CA ALA A 70 -6.98 -11.77 9.33
C ALA A 70 -6.52 -12.97 8.52
N TYR A 71 -5.46 -13.60 8.97
CA TYR A 71 -5.04 -14.93 8.52
C TYR A 71 -5.50 -15.96 9.53
N ILE A 72 -6.15 -17.00 9.03
CA ILE A 72 -6.80 -18.03 9.86
C ILE A 72 -6.34 -19.39 9.34
N SER A 73 -5.80 -20.21 10.22
CA SER A 73 -5.42 -21.60 9.96
C SER A 73 -6.13 -22.50 10.96
N GLU A 74 -6.85 -23.51 10.47
CA GLU A 74 -7.62 -24.44 11.34
C GLU A 74 -8.49 -23.74 12.39
N ASN A 75 -9.17 -22.68 12.00
CA ASN A 75 -9.95 -21.77 12.86
C ASN A 75 -9.13 -20.97 13.90
N ASN A 76 -7.82 -21.07 13.89
CA ASN A 76 -6.95 -20.23 14.72
C ASN A 76 -6.60 -18.93 14.02
N TYR A 77 -6.82 -17.82 14.70
CA TYR A 77 -6.38 -16.50 14.26
C TYR A 77 -4.88 -16.34 14.47
N ILE A 78 -4.13 -16.03 13.40
CA ILE A 78 -2.68 -15.87 13.44
C ILE A 78 -2.34 -14.38 13.56
N SER A 79 -2.15 -13.93 14.78
CA SER A 79 -1.93 -12.51 15.10
C SER A 79 -0.67 -11.92 14.47
N GLU A 80 0.39 -12.70 14.32
CA GLU A 80 1.69 -12.23 13.81
C GLU A 80 1.65 -11.91 12.30
N ALA A 81 0.84 -12.66 11.54
CA ALA A 81 0.63 -12.41 10.11
C ALA A 81 -0.48 -11.40 9.85
N SER A 82 -1.43 -11.29 10.79
CA SER A 82 -2.63 -10.49 10.67
C SER A 82 -2.39 -9.01 10.99
N LEU A 83 -3.34 -8.17 10.60
CA LEU A 83 -3.29 -6.73 10.81
C LEU A 83 -4.66 -6.20 11.17
N GLN A 84 -4.69 -5.33 12.15
CA GLN A 84 -5.79 -4.41 12.37
C GLN A 84 -5.24 -3.09 12.90
N TYR A 85 -5.58 -2.01 12.23
CA TYR A 85 -5.39 -0.67 12.79
C TYR A 85 -6.53 -0.37 13.72
N LYS A 86 -6.21 0.14 14.89
CA LYS A 86 -7.18 0.65 15.82
C LYS A 86 -7.82 1.90 15.20
N LYS A 87 -9.14 2.01 15.19
CA LYS A 87 -9.83 3.27 14.91
C LYS A 87 -9.68 4.16 16.13
N PHE A 88 -9.17 5.36 15.95
CA PHE A 88 -8.94 6.29 17.03
C PHE A 88 -9.71 7.58 16.81
N ASP A 89 -10.16 8.13 17.93
CA ASP A 89 -10.82 9.41 17.98
C ASP A 89 -9.84 10.60 17.92
N SER A 90 -8.53 10.33 17.99
CA SER A 90 -7.49 11.34 17.93
C SER A 90 -6.45 11.13 16.82
N ILE A 91 -5.97 12.24 16.23
CA ILE A 91 -5.00 12.26 15.13
C ILE A 91 -3.67 11.56 15.48
N ASN A 92 -3.26 11.61 16.75
CA ASN A 92 -1.94 11.11 17.18
C ASN A 92 -1.85 9.58 17.30
N SER A 93 -2.96 8.88 17.15
CA SER A 93 -3.05 7.44 17.36
C SER A 93 -3.43 6.64 16.11
N ARG A 94 -3.53 7.27 14.95
CA ARG A 94 -4.03 6.70 13.68
C ARG A 94 -3.29 5.46 13.17
N ASN A 95 -2.08 5.20 13.63
CA ASN A 95 -1.22 4.15 13.09
C ASN A 95 -0.81 3.09 14.13
N GLN A 96 -1.50 2.97 15.25
CA GLN A 96 -1.23 1.90 16.20
C GLN A 96 -1.89 0.60 15.76
N ARG A 97 -1.05 -0.40 15.48
CA ARG A 97 -1.49 -1.76 15.26
C ARG A 97 -2.01 -2.35 16.56
N THR A 98 -3.18 -3.01 16.52
CA THR A 98 -3.64 -3.87 17.61
C THR A 98 -3.42 -5.34 17.27
N LEU A 99 -3.13 -6.14 18.28
CA LEU A 99 -3.06 -7.61 18.16
C LEU A 99 -4.45 -8.26 18.13
N ASP A 100 -5.48 -7.53 18.57
CA ASP A 100 -6.85 -8.00 18.56
C ASP A 100 -7.52 -7.61 17.24
N ASN A 101 -8.08 -8.60 16.58
CA ASN A 101 -8.76 -8.44 15.30
C ASN A 101 -10.26 -8.63 15.48
N GLU A 102 -11.07 -7.87 14.75
CA GLU A 102 -12.53 -7.95 14.80
C GLU A 102 -13.05 -9.36 14.53
N VAL A 103 -12.34 -10.18 13.76
CA VAL A 103 -12.77 -11.56 13.47
C VAL A 103 -12.93 -12.41 14.74
N LEU A 104 -12.20 -12.09 15.82
CA LEU A 104 -12.34 -12.77 17.12
C LEU A 104 -13.69 -12.47 17.78
N LYS A 105 -14.33 -11.36 17.44
CA LYS A 105 -15.62 -10.93 17.99
C LYS A 105 -16.79 -11.26 17.06
N ILE A 106 -16.64 -10.96 15.77
CA ILE A 106 -17.72 -11.03 14.80
C ILE A 106 -17.61 -12.20 13.83
N GLY A 107 -16.51 -12.97 13.86
CA GLY A 107 -16.26 -14.03 12.89
C GLY A 107 -15.92 -13.49 11.51
N THR A 108 -16.28 -14.24 10.48
CA THR A 108 -15.98 -13.91 9.06
C THR A 108 -17.26 -13.76 8.23
N PRO A 109 -18.07 -12.69 8.42
CA PRO A 109 -19.41 -12.54 7.86
C PRO A 109 -19.39 -12.16 6.36
N LYS A 110 -18.72 -12.94 5.55
CA LYS A 110 -18.68 -12.87 4.08
C LYS A 110 -18.58 -14.26 3.48
N PHE A 111 -19.22 -14.47 2.36
CA PHE A 111 -19.09 -15.73 1.62
C PHE A 111 -17.63 -16.00 1.25
N LYS A 112 -17.24 -17.24 1.48
CA LYS A 112 -15.88 -17.71 1.26
C LYS A 112 -15.70 -18.17 -0.20
N LYS A 113 -14.71 -17.59 -0.89
CA LYS A 113 -14.28 -18.06 -2.20
C LYS A 113 -13.15 -19.08 -2.03
N LYS A 114 -13.38 -20.31 -2.46
CA LYS A 114 -12.34 -21.34 -2.55
C LYS A 114 -11.45 -21.10 -3.77
N ILE A 115 -10.16 -21.20 -3.59
CA ILE A 115 -9.13 -21.06 -4.64
C ILE A 115 -8.31 -22.34 -4.66
N ASN A 116 -8.26 -22.98 -5.81
CA ASN A 116 -7.40 -24.15 -6.00
C ASN A 116 -5.94 -23.72 -6.16
N GLY A 117 -5.04 -24.36 -5.40
CA GLY A 117 -3.60 -24.10 -5.47
C GLY A 117 -3.06 -23.22 -4.35
N SER A 118 -2.02 -22.48 -4.67
CA SER A 118 -1.27 -21.65 -3.73
C SER A 118 -1.52 -20.16 -3.97
N ILE A 119 -1.61 -19.40 -2.89
CA ILE A 119 -1.81 -17.96 -2.92
C ILE A 119 -0.62 -17.28 -2.22
N LEU A 120 -0.06 -16.24 -2.87
CA LEU A 120 0.74 -15.24 -2.17
C LEU A 120 -0.12 -14.03 -1.87
N SER A 121 -0.30 -13.76 -0.58
CA SER A 121 -1.04 -12.60 -0.12
C SER A 121 -0.13 -11.37 -0.07
N LEU A 122 -0.50 -10.36 -0.84
CA LEU A 122 0.16 -9.07 -0.89
C LEU A 122 -0.70 -7.97 -0.27
N ILE A 123 -1.85 -8.34 0.33
CA ILE A 123 -2.71 -7.34 0.98
C ILE A 123 -2.02 -6.79 2.22
N SER A 124 -2.19 -5.51 2.39
CA SER A 124 -1.72 -4.74 3.53
C SER A 124 -2.86 -3.89 4.05
N GLY A 125 -2.88 -3.64 5.33
CA GLY A 125 -3.83 -2.69 5.88
C GLY A 125 -3.58 -1.27 5.37
N GLY A 126 -4.52 -0.37 5.66
CA GLY A 126 -4.39 1.03 5.32
C GLY A 126 -4.68 1.36 3.86
N ALA A 127 -4.08 2.42 3.37
CA ALA A 127 -4.40 3.05 2.11
C ALA A 127 -3.83 2.35 0.86
N SER A 128 -3.31 1.13 0.97
CA SER A 128 -2.60 0.45 -0.14
C SER A 128 -3.48 0.16 -1.36
N ARG A 129 -4.80 0.18 -1.21
CA ARG A 129 -5.74 -0.02 -2.31
C ARG A 129 -5.71 1.11 -3.35
N ASP A 130 -5.73 2.35 -2.86
CA ASP A 130 -5.89 3.54 -3.70
C ASP A 130 -4.69 4.50 -3.63
N ASN A 131 -3.68 4.20 -2.80
CA ASN A 131 -2.54 5.06 -2.58
C ASN A 131 -1.28 4.51 -3.24
N PHE A 132 -0.73 5.30 -4.16
CA PHE A 132 0.47 4.99 -4.92
C PHE A 132 1.69 4.71 -4.03
N THR A 133 1.92 5.51 -2.98
CA THR A 133 3.03 5.32 -2.05
C THR A 133 2.93 3.96 -1.35
N HIS A 134 1.77 3.66 -0.76
CA HIS A 134 1.55 2.40 -0.05
C HIS A 134 1.64 1.17 -0.96
N TRP A 135 1.27 1.31 -2.24
CA TRP A 135 1.45 0.23 -3.20
C TRP A 135 2.93 -0.17 -3.33
N PHE A 136 3.81 0.82 -3.46
CA PHE A 136 5.25 0.58 -3.66
C PHE A 136 6.02 0.36 -2.35
N THR A 137 5.52 0.80 -1.20
CA THR A 137 6.16 0.54 0.09
C THR A 137 5.66 -0.71 0.79
N ASP A 138 4.37 -1.07 0.61
CA ASP A 138 3.72 -2.09 1.42
C ASP A 138 3.37 -3.35 0.64
N VAL A 139 3.01 -3.23 -0.65
CA VAL A 139 2.52 -4.35 -1.47
C VAL A 139 3.66 -4.99 -2.25
N ILE A 140 4.29 -4.26 -3.16
CA ILE A 140 5.34 -4.79 -4.05
C ILE A 140 6.54 -5.39 -3.30
N PRO A 141 7.08 -4.78 -2.23
CA PRO A 141 8.24 -5.35 -1.54
C PRO A 141 7.97 -6.68 -0.84
N ARG A 142 6.71 -7.06 -0.56
CA ARG A 142 6.36 -8.39 -0.04
C ARG A 142 6.79 -9.50 -0.98
N ILE A 143 6.76 -9.24 -2.28
CA ILE A 143 7.24 -10.19 -3.31
C ILE A 143 8.72 -10.48 -3.11
N LYS A 144 9.54 -9.45 -2.82
CA LYS A 144 10.97 -9.65 -2.53
C LYS A 144 11.19 -10.46 -1.25
N ILE A 145 10.40 -10.24 -0.20
CA ILE A 145 10.50 -11.03 1.03
C ILE A 145 10.19 -12.50 0.70
N TYR A 146 9.12 -12.77 -0.05
CA TYR A 146 8.78 -14.13 -0.48
C TYR A 146 9.89 -14.78 -1.30
N GLN A 147 10.46 -14.05 -2.26
CA GLN A 147 11.54 -14.52 -3.14
C GLN A 147 12.87 -14.82 -2.42
N GLN A 148 13.01 -14.49 -1.12
CA GLN A 148 14.20 -14.93 -0.36
C GLN A 148 14.22 -16.44 -0.14
N LYS A 149 13.08 -17.10 -0.20
CA LYS A 149 12.94 -18.55 0.07
C LYS A 149 12.31 -19.33 -1.08
N PHE A 150 11.39 -18.71 -1.81
CA PHE A 150 10.53 -19.39 -2.78
C PHE A 150 10.52 -18.71 -4.15
N SER A 151 10.25 -19.46 -5.19
CA SER A 151 10.04 -18.95 -6.54
C SER A 151 8.57 -18.51 -6.73
N LEU A 152 8.34 -17.41 -7.46
CA LEU A 152 6.99 -16.98 -7.83
C LEU A 152 6.26 -18.01 -8.71
N LYS A 153 7.00 -18.87 -9.41
CA LYS A 153 6.43 -19.96 -10.24
C LYS A 153 5.61 -20.96 -9.41
N THR A 154 5.83 -21.03 -8.09
CA THR A 154 5.05 -21.92 -7.20
C THR A 154 3.70 -21.33 -6.80
N ILE A 155 3.42 -20.06 -7.16
CA ILE A 155 2.20 -19.35 -6.81
C ILE A 155 1.20 -19.42 -7.95
N THR A 156 0.00 -19.91 -7.63
CA THR A 156 -1.11 -20.00 -8.57
C THR A 156 -1.86 -18.67 -8.69
N LYS A 157 -2.05 -17.97 -7.56
CA LYS A 157 -2.75 -16.68 -7.52
C LYS A 157 -2.07 -15.68 -6.58
N PHE A 158 -2.09 -14.43 -6.99
CA PHE A 158 -1.62 -13.29 -6.19
C PHE A 158 -2.83 -12.53 -5.65
N TYR A 159 -2.94 -12.44 -4.34
CA TYR A 159 -4.05 -11.75 -3.68
C TYR A 159 -3.61 -10.34 -3.30
N VAL A 160 -4.16 -9.35 -4.01
CA VAL A 160 -3.78 -7.95 -3.91
C VAL A 160 -4.95 -7.08 -3.44
N PRO A 161 -4.70 -5.87 -2.94
CA PRO A 161 -5.77 -4.97 -2.51
C PRO A 161 -6.73 -4.61 -3.65
N SER A 162 -6.19 -4.19 -4.80
CA SER A 162 -6.92 -3.71 -5.98
C SER A 162 -6.04 -3.79 -7.23
N ILE A 163 -6.67 -3.74 -8.40
CA ILE A 163 -6.05 -3.47 -9.70
C ILE A 163 -6.83 -2.41 -10.48
N LYS A 164 -7.47 -1.50 -9.75
CA LYS A 164 -8.30 -0.43 -10.29
C LYS A 164 -7.46 0.61 -11.06
N HIS A 165 -6.28 0.92 -10.55
CA HIS A 165 -5.37 1.87 -11.16
C HIS A 165 -4.38 1.19 -12.12
N LYS A 166 -4.10 1.83 -13.25
CA LYS A 166 -3.20 1.30 -14.30
C LYS A 166 -1.82 0.90 -13.75
N PHE A 167 -1.24 1.72 -12.87
CA PHE A 167 0.08 1.44 -12.28
C PHE A 167 0.14 0.13 -11.49
N GLN A 168 -0.97 -0.32 -10.91
CA GLN A 168 -1.03 -1.56 -10.12
C GLN A 168 -0.81 -2.78 -11.03
N LEU A 169 -1.56 -2.87 -12.10
CA LEU A 169 -1.44 -3.97 -13.04
C LEU A 169 -0.11 -3.91 -13.80
N GLU A 170 0.29 -2.71 -14.22
CA GLU A 170 1.53 -2.48 -14.95
C GLU A 170 2.74 -2.89 -14.10
N SER A 171 2.82 -2.45 -12.83
CA SER A 171 3.92 -2.82 -11.94
C SER A 171 4.00 -4.32 -11.65
N LEU A 172 2.87 -5.01 -11.56
CA LEU A 172 2.85 -6.47 -11.39
C LEU A 172 3.30 -7.20 -12.66
N SER A 173 2.99 -6.67 -13.84
CA SER A 173 3.40 -7.27 -15.12
C SER A 173 4.91 -7.32 -15.30
N TYR A 174 5.65 -6.31 -14.79
CA TYR A 174 7.12 -6.32 -14.77
C TYR A 174 7.71 -7.48 -13.95
N LEU A 175 6.95 -8.01 -13.01
CA LEU A 175 7.32 -9.17 -12.20
C LEU A 175 6.87 -10.50 -12.82
N GLY A 176 6.32 -10.45 -14.05
CA GLY A 176 5.78 -11.62 -14.75
C GLY A 176 4.41 -12.07 -14.23
N ILE A 177 3.74 -11.28 -13.40
CA ILE A 177 2.43 -11.59 -12.83
C ILE A 177 1.35 -11.16 -13.84
N LYS A 178 0.63 -12.14 -14.39
CA LYS A 178 -0.41 -11.89 -15.39
C LYS A 178 -1.75 -11.56 -14.73
N LYS A 179 -2.57 -10.74 -15.39
CA LYS A 179 -3.90 -10.34 -14.88
C LYS A 179 -4.77 -11.52 -14.47
N LYS A 180 -4.72 -12.62 -15.22
CA LYS A 180 -5.48 -13.86 -14.93
C LYS A 180 -5.06 -14.53 -13.61
N ASP A 181 -3.85 -14.26 -13.12
CA ASP A 181 -3.30 -14.85 -11.89
C ASP A 181 -3.54 -13.95 -10.67
N ILE A 182 -4.24 -12.83 -10.85
CA ILE A 182 -4.54 -11.86 -9.79
C ILE A 182 -5.96 -12.04 -9.31
N ILE A 183 -6.14 -12.00 -7.99
CA ILE A 183 -7.41 -11.84 -7.29
C ILE A 183 -7.32 -10.66 -6.34
N THR A 184 -8.43 -9.93 -6.18
CA THR A 184 -8.45 -8.71 -5.39
C THR A 184 -9.32 -8.83 -4.14
N SER A 185 -8.91 -8.17 -3.06
CA SER A 185 -9.71 -8.09 -1.83
C SER A 185 -10.95 -7.20 -1.99
N GLU A 186 -10.99 -6.34 -2.99
CA GLU A 186 -12.21 -5.62 -3.36
C GLU A 186 -13.34 -6.58 -3.75
N LYS A 187 -13.00 -7.58 -4.58
CA LYS A 187 -13.97 -8.55 -5.08
C LYS A 187 -14.23 -9.69 -4.09
N TYR A 188 -13.19 -10.22 -3.45
CA TYR A 188 -13.29 -11.38 -2.57
C TYR A 188 -12.67 -11.05 -1.21
N LYS A 189 -13.51 -10.71 -0.25
CA LYS A 189 -13.07 -10.35 1.11
C LYS A 189 -12.78 -11.55 2.00
N HIS A 190 -13.29 -12.73 1.64
CA HIS A 190 -13.04 -13.97 2.34
C HIS A 190 -12.63 -15.03 1.33
N ILE A 191 -11.41 -15.51 1.44
CA ILE A 191 -10.86 -16.55 0.58
C ILE A 191 -10.30 -17.70 1.39
N GLU A 192 -10.32 -18.90 0.79
CA GLU A 192 -9.67 -20.10 1.31
C GLU A 192 -8.83 -20.70 0.20
N ALA A 193 -7.65 -21.20 0.53
CA ALA A 193 -6.81 -21.91 -0.41
C ALA A 193 -6.07 -23.08 0.22
N LYS A 194 -5.71 -24.07 -0.62
CA LYS A 194 -4.91 -25.23 -0.21
C LYS A 194 -3.60 -24.79 0.46
N LYS A 195 -3.00 -23.71 0.00
CA LYS A 195 -1.79 -23.12 0.55
C LYS A 195 -1.83 -21.59 0.47
N ILE A 196 -1.56 -20.93 1.56
CA ILE A 196 -1.49 -19.47 1.63
C ILE A 196 -0.12 -19.06 2.16
N PHE A 197 0.52 -18.15 1.45
CA PHE A 197 1.72 -17.47 1.92
C PHE A 197 1.38 -16.03 2.28
N ALA A 198 1.87 -15.60 3.44
CA ALA A 198 1.87 -14.21 3.89
C ALA A 198 3.29 -13.81 4.31
N THR A 199 3.56 -12.51 4.34
CA THR A 199 4.85 -11.99 4.81
C THR A 199 4.65 -10.96 5.89
N THR A 200 5.65 -10.76 6.73
CA THR A 200 5.69 -9.56 7.57
C THR A 200 5.65 -8.30 6.72
N HIS A 201 5.20 -7.20 7.31
CA HIS A 201 5.08 -5.92 6.60
C HIS A 201 6.47 -5.35 6.27
N PRO A 202 6.73 -4.91 5.01
CA PRO A 202 8.06 -4.47 4.58
C PRO A 202 8.62 -3.28 5.37
N CYS A 203 7.78 -2.35 5.78
CA CYS A 203 8.17 -1.16 6.54
C CYS A 203 7.54 -1.10 7.94
N TYR A 204 7.24 -2.27 8.54
CA TYR A 204 6.71 -2.39 9.91
C TYR A 204 5.48 -1.50 10.16
N HIS A 205 4.60 -1.38 9.17
CA HIS A 205 3.36 -0.57 9.21
C HIS A 205 3.59 0.94 9.37
N LYS A 206 4.79 1.44 9.11
CA LYS A 206 5.11 2.87 9.16
C LYS A 206 5.77 3.29 7.84
N PRO A 207 5.10 4.04 6.96
CA PRO A 207 5.69 4.49 5.68
C PRO A 207 6.99 5.28 5.86
N SER A 208 7.12 6.00 6.97
CA SER A 208 8.38 6.67 7.34
C SER A 208 9.55 5.71 7.62
N LYS A 209 9.28 4.41 7.80
CA LYS A 209 10.28 3.36 8.02
C LYS A 209 10.54 2.51 6.77
N VAL A 210 10.33 3.06 5.58
CA VAL A 210 10.72 2.38 4.35
C VAL A 210 12.20 1.99 4.40
N GLN A 211 12.53 0.79 3.90
CA GLN A 211 13.86 0.22 4.00
C GLN A 211 14.65 0.39 2.69
N SER A 212 15.98 0.57 2.80
CA SER A 212 16.85 0.74 1.63
C SER A 212 16.74 -0.41 0.64
N TRP A 213 16.68 -1.65 1.13
CA TRP A 213 16.56 -2.83 0.28
C TRP A 213 15.28 -2.81 -0.57
N SER A 214 14.16 -2.28 -0.05
CA SER A 214 12.91 -2.19 -0.80
C SER A 214 13.02 -1.19 -1.95
N LEU A 215 13.65 -0.04 -1.73
CA LEU A 215 13.89 0.95 -2.78
C LEU A 215 14.86 0.41 -3.85
N MET A 216 15.92 -0.30 -3.43
CA MET A 216 16.86 -0.95 -4.35
C MET A 216 16.16 -2.04 -5.18
N TYR A 217 15.26 -2.80 -4.57
CA TYR A 217 14.47 -3.81 -5.28
C TYR A 217 13.57 -3.16 -6.34
N LEU A 218 12.87 -2.07 -6.01
CA LEU A 218 12.05 -1.33 -6.98
C LEU A 218 12.90 -0.80 -8.14
N LYS A 219 14.05 -0.18 -7.85
CA LYS A 219 14.99 0.28 -8.88
C LYS A 219 15.43 -0.86 -9.81
N LYS A 220 15.80 -2.00 -9.24
CA LYS A 220 16.25 -3.17 -10.00
C LYS A 220 15.19 -3.70 -10.97
N ILE A 221 13.91 -3.66 -10.58
CA ILE A 221 12.81 -4.18 -11.41
C ILE A 221 12.45 -3.19 -12.51
N TYR A 222 12.30 -1.91 -12.16
CA TYR A 222 11.59 -0.96 -13.02
C TYR A 222 12.50 -0.06 -13.85
N ILE A 223 13.76 0.16 -13.43
CA ILE A 223 14.70 0.95 -14.24
C ILE A 223 15.32 0.04 -15.30
N LYS A 224 15.04 0.35 -16.58
CA LYS A 224 15.67 -0.30 -17.73
C LYS A 224 17.03 0.33 -18.01
N LYS A 225 18.04 -0.46 -18.43
CA LYS A 225 19.41 0.00 -18.66
C LYS A 225 19.55 1.05 -19.76
N ASN A 226 18.67 1.09 -20.75
CA ASN A 226 18.77 1.95 -21.94
C ASN A 226 17.60 2.94 -22.02
N THR A 227 17.35 3.69 -20.95
CA THR A 227 16.33 4.73 -20.98
C THR A 227 16.88 6.00 -21.61
N GLN A 228 16.22 6.49 -22.66
CA GLN A 228 16.50 7.82 -23.20
C GLN A 228 16.30 8.89 -22.12
N LYS A 229 17.23 9.86 -22.04
CA LYS A 229 17.07 11.02 -21.15
C LYS A 229 15.88 11.82 -21.63
N LYS A 230 14.80 11.87 -20.83
CA LYS A 230 13.57 12.55 -21.23
C LYS A 230 13.57 14.01 -20.76
N TYR A 231 13.74 14.24 -19.46
CA TYR A 231 13.69 15.59 -18.87
C TYR A 231 14.78 15.78 -17.82
N GLN A 232 15.44 16.95 -17.80
CA GLN A 232 16.49 17.25 -16.83
C GLN A 232 15.96 17.95 -15.58
N LYS A 233 14.96 18.81 -15.74
CA LYS A 233 14.30 19.56 -14.67
C LYS A 233 12.82 19.28 -14.76
N ILE A 234 12.21 18.81 -13.67
CA ILE A 234 10.77 18.49 -13.64
C ILE A 234 10.09 19.15 -12.45
N PHE A 235 8.91 19.69 -12.69
CA PHE A 235 7.94 20.08 -11.66
C PHE A 235 6.79 19.07 -11.65
N ILE A 236 6.55 18.47 -10.49
CA ILE A 236 5.42 17.54 -10.29
C ILE A 236 4.18 18.37 -10.05
N ASP A 237 3.39 18.55 -11.10
CA ASP A 237 2.13 19.25 -11.06
C ASP A 237 1.00 18.28 -10.64
N ARG A 238 0.22 18.67 -9.66
CA ARG A 238 -0.94 17.90 -9.18
C ARG A 238 -2.26 18.43 -9.75
N ASP A 239 -2.21 19.63 -10.38
CA ASP A 239 -3.38 20.32 -10.97
C ASP A 239 -4.61 20.37 -10.04
N GLN A 240 -4.35 20.46 -8.75
CA GLN A 240 -5.39 20.37 -7.72
C GLN A 240 -6.19 21.67 -7.62
N LEU A 241 -5.54 22.82 -7.89
CA LEU A 241 -6.21 24.13 -7.84
C LEU A 241 -7.42 24.20 -8.77
N ARG A 242 -7.31 23.58 -9.95
CA ARG A 242 -8.40 23.50 -10.94
C ARG A 242 -9.64 22.80 -10.43
N LEU A 243 -9.47 21.89 -9.45
CA LEU A 243 -10.56 21.08 -8.91
C LEU A 243 -11.24 21.72 -7.70
N LEU A 244 -10.74 22.87 -7.24
CA LEU A 244 -11.29 23.56 -6.09
C LEU A 244 -12.41 24.52 -6.51
N ASP A 245 -13.48 24.48 -5.77
CA ASP A 245 -14.41 25.59 -5.69
C ASP A 245 -13.86 26.62 -4.69
N LEU A 246 -13.33 27.74 -5.20
CA LEU A 246 -12.70 28.75 -4.34
C LEU A 246 -13.68 29.46 -3.41
N ASN A 247 -15.01 29.31 -3.65
CA ASN A 247 -16.05 29.84 -2.80
C ASN A 247 -16.39 28.93 -1.61
N ASP A 248 -15.91 27.67 -1.62
CA ASP A 248 -16.15 26.68 -0.56
C ASP A 248 -14.84 25.97 -0.18
N LEU A 249 -13.86 26.73 0.30
CA LEU A 249 -12.55 26.21 0.68
C LEU A 249 -12.62 25.26 1.89
N GLU A 250 -13.61 25.37 2.77
CA GLU A 250 -13.78 24.49 3.92
C GLU A 250 -14.00 23.03 3.50
N LYS A 251 -14.71 22.80 2.39
CA LYS A 251 -14.92 21.49 1.79
C LYS A 251 -13.62 20.77 1.46
N TYR A 252 -12.56 21.53 1.23
CA TYR A 252 -11.24 21.02 0.84
C TYR A 252 -10.22 21.06 1.98
N ALA A 253 -10.67 21.25 3.22
CA ALA A 253 -9.82 21.18 4.40
C ALA A 253 -9.05 19.84 4.40
N GLY A 254 -7.71 19.92 4.29
CA GLY A 254 -6.83 18.75 4.14
C GLY A 254 -6.36 18.45 2.71
N TYR A 255 -6.90 19.09 1.68
CA TYR A 255 -6.28 19.13 0.36
C TYR A 255 -4.98 19.94 0.41
N ARG A 256 -3.96 19.42 -0.27
CA ARG A 256 -2.65 20.09 -0.33
C ARG A 256 -2.57 20.80 -1.65
N VAL A 257 -2.88 22.09 -1.63
CA VAL A 257 -2.95 22.97 -2.81
C VAL A 257 -2.08 24.19 -2.58
N LEU A 258 -1.42 24.63 -3.63
CA LEU A 258 -0.73 25.94 -3.67
C LEU A 258 -1.66 26.92 -4.34
N MET A 259 -2.06 27.99 -3.62
CA MET A 259 -2.99 29.00 -4.14
C MET A 259 -2.38 29.76 -5.33
N ASN A 260 -1.07 29.91 -5.37
CA ASN A 260 -0.30 30.51 -6.46
C ASN A 260 0.36 29.46 -7.36
N GLU A 261 -0.26 28.28 -7.55
CA GLU A 261 0.29 27.18 -8.33
C GLU A 261 0.59 27.57 -9.78
N ASN A 262 -0.25 28.45 -10.38
CA ASN A 262 -0.06 28.94 -11.74
C ASN A 262 1.23 29.80 -11.86
N GLU A 263 1.44 30.74 -10.95
CA GLU A 263 2.63 31.58 -10.93
C GLU A 263 3.91 30.74 -10.76
N ILE A 264 3.86 29.75 -9.88
CA ILE A 264 4.98 28.80 -9.65
C ILE A 264 5.24 28.00 -10.93
N ARG A 265 4.19 27.53 -11.61
CA ARG A 265 4.28 26.80 -12.87
C ARG A 265 4.94 27.64 -13.97
N ASP A 266 4.48 28.87 -14.12
CA ASP A 266 4.98 29.80 -15.15
C ASP A 266 6.44 30.16 -14.88
N TYR A 267 6.80 30.47 -13.64
CA TYR A 267 8.16 30.75 -13.23
C TYR A 267 9.07 29.55 -13.48
N LEU A 268 8.68 28.35 -13.02
CA LEU A 268 9.50 27.14 -13.22
C LEU A 268 9.66 26.80 -14.70
N SER A 269 8.61 26.99 -15.51
CA SER A 269 8.67 26.81 -16.95
C SER A 269 9.66 27.78 -17.61
N SER A 270 9.67 29.06 -17.20
CA SER A 270 10.57 30.09 -17.74
C SER A 270 12.07 29.77 -17.49
N ILE A 271 12.37 29.01 -16.42
CA ILE A 271 13.74 28.57 -16.09
C ILE A 271 14.02 27.13 -16.53
N GLY A 272 13.18 26.58 -17.42
CA GLY A 272 13.40 25.32 -18.13
C GLY A 272 12.97 24.06 -17.38
N PHE A 273 12.02 24.16 -16.43
CA PHE A 273 11.36 22.99 -15.88
C PHE A 273 10.22 22.53 -16.80
N VAL A 274 10.16 21.21 -16.98
CA VAL A 274 9.02 20.57 -17.64
C VAL A 274 7.95 20.27 -16.59
N ILE A 275 6.72 20.70 -16.88
CA ILE A 275 5.55 20.46 -16.03
C ILE A 275 5.09 19.03 -16.26
N VAL A 276 5.15 18.20 -15.24
CA VAL A 276 4.80 16.77 -15.31
C VAL A 276 3.55 16.51 -14.46
N LYS A 277 2.47 16.12 -15.13
CA LYS A 277 1.25 15.57 -14.49
C LYS A 277 1.39 14.04 -14.53
N PRO A 278 1.75 13.37 -13.41
CA PRO A 278 2.08 11.94 -13.43
C PRO A 278 0.96 11.04 -13.96
N GLU A 279 -0.30 11.42 -13.75
CA GLU A 279 -1.49 10.68 -14.21
C GLU A 279 -1.60 10.57 -15.74
N ASN A 280 -0.95 11.46 -16.49
CA ASN A 280 -0.93 11.44 -17.96
C ASN A 280 0.08 10.44 -18.52
N PHE A 281 0.89 9.82 -17.68
CA PHE A 281 1.95 8.90 -18.08
C PHE A 281 1.71 7.50 -17.51
N SER A 282 2.05 6.47 -18.29
CA SER A 282 2.16 5.11 -17.78
C SER A 282 3.22 5.05 -16.66
N PHE A 283 3.14 4.03 -15.81
CA PHE A 283 4.13 3.85 -14.75
C PHE A 283 5.56 3.75 -15.30
N SER A 284 5.72 3.05 -16.44
CA SER A 284 7.02 2.95 -17.12
C SER A 284 7.58 4.30 -17.54
N GLU A 285 6.74 5.16 -18.13
CA GLU A 285 7.15 6.51 -18.53
C GLU A 285 7.48 7.39 -17.32
N GLN A 286 6.70 7.29 -16.25
CA GLN A 286 7.03 7.98 -14.99
C GLN A 286 8.42 7.55 -14.48
N VAL A 287 8.73 6.25 -14.47
CA VAL A 287 10.07 5.76 -14.10
C VAL A 287 11.16 6.36 -14.99
N GLN A 288 10.93 6.45 -16.31
CA GLN A 288 11.89 7.06 -17.25
C GLN A 288 12.11 8.56 -16.96
N ILE A 289 11.03 9.30 -16.76
CA ILE A 289 11.06 10.74 -16.44
C ILE A 289 11.90 10.98 -15.18
N PHE A 290 11.58 10.29 -14.08
CA PHE A 290 12.28 10.50 -12.82
C PHE A 290 13.72 9.99 -12.83
N SER A 291 14.01 8.88 -13.51
CA SER A 291 15.36 8.34 -13.59
C SER A 291 16.30 9.23 -14.43
N SER A 292 15.77 10.08 -15.30
CA SER A 292 16.56 11.03 -16.10
C SER A 292 16.72 12.40 -15.43
N ALA A 293 15.89 12.75 -14.45
CA ALA A 293 15.87 14.07 -13.83
C ALA A 293 17.14 14.37 -13.00
N ASN A 294 17.63 15.61 -13.10
CA ASN A 294 18.66 16.19 -12.24
C ASN A 294 18.04 17.07 -11.13
N TYR A 295 16.87 17.65 -11.43
CA TYR A 295 16.13 18.54 -10.55
C TYR A 295 14.68 18.13 -10.51
N VAL A 296 14.13 17.99 -9.31
CA VAL A 296 12.73 17.68 -9.06
C VAL A 296 12.17 18.69 -8.09
N VAL A 297 11.09 19.37 -8.47
CA VAL A 297 10.30 20.22 -7.59
C VAL A 297 8.92 19.62 -7.49
N GLY A 298 8.31 19.61 -6.30
CA GLY A 298 6.94 19.11 -6.16
C GLY A 298 6.34 19.36 -4.80
N LEU A 299 5.03 19.36 -4.77
CA LEU A 299 4.24 19.43 -3.54
C LEU A 299 4.18 18.04 -2.89
N TYR A 300 4.31 18.00 -1.55
CA TYR A 300 4.17 16.77 -0.77
C TYR A 300 2.92 15.97 -1.17
N GLY A 301 3.13 14.73 -1.58
CA GLY A 301 2.05 13.85 -2.03
C GLY A 301 2.56 12.54 -2.62
N ALA A 302 1.62 11.63 -2.94
CA ALA A 302 1.95 10.26 -3.33
C ALA A 302 2.88 10.16 -4.56
N ALA A 303 2.84 11.13 -5.48
CA ALA A 303 3.72 11.19 -6.64
C ALA A 303 5.21 11.33 -6.26
N MET A 304 5.51 11.91 -5.07
CA MET A 304 6.88 11.99 -4.55
C MET A 304 7.50 10.61 -4.27
N MET A 305 6.72 9.53 -4.24
CA MET A 305 7.25 8.17 -4.19
C MET A 305 8.18 7.87 -5.38
N MET A 306 7.96 8.54 -6.51
CA MET A 306 8.79 8.41 -7.72
C MET A 306 10.24 8.88 -7.52
N LEU A 307 10.54 9.64 -6.46
CA LEU A 307 11.92 9.96 -6.05
C LEU A 307 12.76 8.69 -5.83
N THR A 308 12.12 7.57 -5.53
CA THR A 308 12.78 6.25 -5.50
C THR A 308 13.58 6.00 -6.77
N PHE A 309 13.09 6.39 -7.93
CA PHE A 309 13.70 6.07 -9.21
C PHE A 309 14.75 7.10 -9.67
N CYS A 310 14.86 8.23 -9.00
CA CYS A 310 15.87 9.22 -9.30
C CYS A 310 17.30 8.67 -9.13
N LYS A 311 18.20 9.18 -9.94
CA LYS A 311 19.65 8.89 -9.81
C LYS A 311 20.21 9.58 -8.56
N GLN A 312 21.32 9.06 -8.04
CA GLN A 312 22.02 9.68 -6.92
C GLN A 312 22.37 11.14 -7.23
N LYS A 313 22.40 11.99 -6.22
CA LYS A 313 22.70 13.42 -6.29
C LYS A 313 21.65 14.29 -7.00
N THR A 314 20.54 13.73 -7.53
CA THR A 314 19.40 14.53 -7.99
C THR A 314 18.99 15.53 -6.91
N LYS A 315 18.81 16.79 -7.29
CA LYS A 315 18.37 17.86 -6.39
C LYS A 315 16.84 17.87 -6.29
N VAL A 316 16.33 17.83 -5.08
CA VAL A 316 14.90 17.77 -4.80
C VAL A 316 14.49 18.96 -3.94
N LEU A 317 13.45 19.66 -4.35
CA LEU A 317 12.77 20.68 -3.55
C LEU A 317 11.34 20.20 -3.29
N GLU A 318 11.05 19.86 -2.05
CA GLU A 318 9.73 19.48 -1.59
C GLU A 318 9.03 20.67 -0.93
N ILE A 319 7.84 21.01 -1.40
CA ILE A 319 6.96 21.99 -0.76
C ILE A 319 5.96 21.20 0.08
N LYS A 320 5.93 21.43 1.38
CA LYS A 320 5.10 20.62 2.28
C LYS A 320 4.42 21.44 3.38
N PRO A 321 3.19 21.07 3.79
CA PRO A 321 2.57 21.61 4.99
C PRO A 321 3.34 21.18 6.24
N ILE A 322 3.35 22.03 7.28
CA ILE A 322 4.05 21.76 8.55
C ILE A 322 3.60 20.44 9.21
N LYS A 323 2.34 20.06 9.06
CA LYS A 323 1.79 18.80 9.61
C LYS A 323 2.05 17.55 8.75
N ALA A 324 2.67 17.69 7.57
CA ALA A 324 3.02 16.55 6.74
C ALA A 324 4.21 15.78 7.29
N GLY A 325 4.26 14.47 7.05
CA GLY A 325 5.36 13.60 7.48
C GLY A 325 6.65 13.82 6.70
N ASP A 326 7.69 13.06 7.05
CA ASP A 326 9.03 13.11 6.42
C ASP A 326 9.32 11.87 5.54
N GLU A 327 8.29 11.21 5.06
CA GLU A 327 8.42 9.97 4.27
C GLU A 327 9.30 10.19 3.03
N PHE A 328 9.09 11.29 2.30
CA PHE A 328 9.81 11.55 1.05
C PHE A 328 11.23 12.07 1.30
N LYS A 329 11.45 12.79 2.40
CA LYS A 329 12.80 13.12 2.88
C LYS A 329 13.58 11.85 3.23
N ASN A 330 12.95 10.87 3.87
CA ASN A 330 13.56 9.58 4.16
C ASN A 330 13.87 8.79 2.88
N ILE A 331 12.94 8.72 1.92
CA ILE A 331 13.17 8.11 0.60
C ILE A 331 14.36 8.77 -0.10
N SER A 332 14.42 10.10 -0.09
CA SER A 332 15.52 10.87 -0.68
C SER A 332 16.86 10.55 -0.02
N LYS A 333 16.90 10.50 1.32
CA LYS A 333 18.10 10.11 2.07
C LYS A 333 18.59 8.71 1.68
N LEU A 334 17.69 7.73 1.67
CA LEU A 334 17.99 6.34 1.31
C LEU A 334 18.42 6.20 -0.16
N SER A 335 17.90 7.06 -1.05
CA SER A 335 18.25 7.12 -2.47
C SER A 335 19.45 8.02 -2.75
N LYS A 336 20.10 8.61 -1.73
CA LYS A 336 21.26 9.51 -1.83
C LYS A 336 20.97 10.75 -2.70
N LEU A 337 19.77 11.34 -2.57
CA LEU A 337 19.38 12.57 -3.24
C LEU A 337 19.75 13.80 -2.39
N LYS A 338 19.87 14.97 -3.01
CA LYS A 338 20.05 16.26 -2.33
C LYS A 338 18.68 16.89 -2.09
N HIS A 339 18.10 16.71 -0.92
CA HIS A 339 16.72 17.07 -0.60
C HIS A 339 16.66 18.33 0.26
N LYS A 340 15.89 19.32 -0.18
CA LYS A 340 15.49 20.50 0.59
C LYS A 340 13.96 20.56 0.72
N GLN A 341 13.48 21.19 1.78
CA GLN A 341 12.05 21.37 2.06
C GLN A 341 11.73 22.85 2.24
N ILE A 342 10.62 23.30 1.64
CA ILE A 342 9.90 24.52 1.99
C ILE A 342 8.70 24.08 2.82
N ILE A 343 8.64 24.57 4.06
CA ILE A 343 7.57 24.22 5.00
C ILE A 343 6.58 25.39 5.02
N LEU A 344 5.35 25.10 4.61
CA LEU A 344 4.25 26.05 4.61
C LEU A 344 3.50 25.95 5.94
N LYS A 345 3.21 27.11 6.53
CA LYS A 345 2.43 27.23 7.78
C LYS A 345 0.95 27.03 7.54
#